data_e947b7827f344be569e36079ac608ef5
#
_entry.id   e947b7827f344be569e36079ac608ef5
#
_cell.length_a   1.000
_cell.length_b   1.000
_cell.length_c   1.000
_cell.angle_alpha   90.00
_cell.angle_beta   90.00
_cell.angle_gamma   90.00
#
_symmetry.space_group_name_H-M   'P 1'
#
loop_
_entity.id
_entity.type
_entity.pdbx_description
1 polymer ?
#
loop_
_entity_poly.entity_id
_entity_poly.type
_entity_poly.pdbx_seq_one_letter_code
_entity_poly.pdbx_strand_id
1 'polypeptide(L)'
;MTLALGITAAVLFLLYSWYFIRIMKGRPQSFELSIMKSLAQWMVEEGPSSKGKMWLMYWLSLLIEAFYLAMAWFIIDNPFMHYFTIAVIALESYHLLWLAWSFRRFFAGRSPVSRIFNWRLERMSALTLFSYSLLLVLTLAFFR
;
A
#
# COMPACT_ATOMS: atom_id res chain seq x y z
N MET A 1 20.51 -8.71 5.66
CA MET A 1 19.65 -7.94 4.74
C MET A 1 18.63 -8.83 4.01
N THR A 2 19.04 -9.97 3.41
CA THR A 2 18.13 -10.87 2.69
C THR A 2 17.00 -11.43 3.57
N LEU A 3 17.30 -11.78 4.82
CA LEU A 3 16.29 -12.24 5.79
C LEU A 3 15.26 -11.13 6.08
N ALA A 4 15.72 -9.89 6.28
CA ALA A 4 14.82 -8.76 6.51
C ALA A 4 13.91 -8.51 5.31
N LEU A 5 14.46 -8.55 4.09
CA LEU A 5 13.68 -8.45 2.87
C LEU A 5 12.64 -9.57 2.76
N GLY A 6 13.04 -10.82 3.02
CA GLY A 6 12.13 -11.97 2.99
C GLY A 6 11.00 -11.87 4.02
N ILE A 7 11.30 -11.44 5.23
CA ILE A 7 10.29 -11.22 6.29
C ILE A 7 9.33 -10.10 5.88
N THR A 8 9.85 -8.97 5.40
CA THR A 8 9.02 -7.84 4.95
C THR A 8 8.12 -8.25 3.79
N ALA A 9 8.65 -8.96 2.81
CA ALA A 9 7.87 -9.49 1.69
C ALA A 9 6.77 -10.45 2.15
N ALA A 10 7.07 -11.37 3.06
CA ALA A 10 6.09 -12.31 3.61
C ALA A 10 4.98 -11.60 4.39
N VAL A 11 5.33 -10.59 5.20
CA VAL A 11 4.35 -9.78 5.95
C VAL A 11 3.44 -9.01 5.00
N LEU A 12 4.00 -8.34 4.00
CA LEU A 12 3.22 -7.60 3.00
C LEU A 12 2.32 -8.56 2.19
N PHE A 13 2.85 -9.71 1.78
CA PHE A 13 2.06 -10.73 1.11
C PHE A 13 0.85 -11.15 1.95
N LEU A 14 1.03 -11.44 3.24
CA LEU A 14 -0.05 -11.85 4.13
C LEU A 14 -1.06 -10.72 4.37
N LEU A 15 -0.60 -9.48 4.55
CA LEU A 15 -1.48 -8.32 4.73
C LEU A 15 -2.36 -8.06 3.51
N TYR A 16 -1.77 -8.09 2.32
CA TYR A 16 -2.51 -7.86 1.08
C TYR A 16 -3.33 -9.07 0.62
N SER A 17 -3.02 -10.29 1.08
CA SER A 17 -3.78 -11.49 0.72
C SER A 17 -5.24 -11.41 1.15
N TRP A 18 -5.53 -10.80 2.29
CA TRP A 18 -6.90 -10.61 2.75
C TRP A 18 -7.71 -9.72 1.79
N TYR A 19 -7.14 -8.61 1.35
CA TYR A 19 -7.79 -7.73 0.38
C TYR A 19 -7.86 -8.37 -1.01
N PHE A 20 -6.80 -9.07 -1.43
CA PHE A 20 -6.78 -9.84 -2.66
C PHE A 20 -7.92 -10.84 -2.74
N ILE A 21 -8.16 -11.62 -1.69
CA ILE A 21 -9.28 -12.58 -1.62
C ILE A 21 -10.63 -11.86 -1.79
N ARG A 22 -10.80 -10.70 -1.17
CA ARG A 22 -12.03 -9.90 -1.30
C ARG A 22 -12.24 -9.39 -2.72
N ILE A 23 -11.19 -8.95 -3.39
CA ILE A 23 -11.23 -8.52 -4.80
C ILE A 23 -11.59 -9.70 -5.70
N MET A 24 -10.94 -10.85 -5.52
CA MET A 24 -11.17 -12.04 -6.33
C MET A 24 -12.58 -12.62 -6.17
N LYS A 25 -13.17 -12.50 -4.99
CA LYS A 25 -14.57 -12.88 -4.74
C LYS A 25 -15.59 -11.90 -5.34
N GLY A 26 -15.15 -10.83 -6.00
CA GLY A 26 -16.01 -9.81 -6.60
C GLY A 26 -16.81 -8.97 -5.60
N ARG A 27 -16.42 -8.95 -4.33
CA ARG A 27 -17.07 -8.20 -3.25
C ARG A 27 -16.11 -7.31 -2.46
N PRO A 28 -15.25 -6.50 -3.10
CA PRO A 28 -14.35 -5.61 -2.37
C PRO A 28 -15.09 -4.43 -1.72
N GLN A 29 -16.26 -4.03 -2.24
CA GLN A 29 -17.00 -2.85 -1.79
C GLN A 29 -17.43 -2.93 -0.33
N SER A 30 -17.82 -4.10 0.16
CA SER A 30 -18.19 -4.26 1.58
C SER A 30 -17.01 -4.05 2.51
N PHE A 31 -15.84 -4.52 2.13
CA PHE A 31 -14.59 -4.32 2.87
C PHE A 31 -14.15 -2.84 2.83
N GLU A 32 -14.19 -2.22 1.66
CA GLU A 32 -13.86 -0.81 1.45
C GLU A 32 -14.79 0.11 2.26
N LEU A 33 -16.09 -0.18 2.24
CA LEU A 33 -17.07 0.56 3.05
C LEU A 33 -16.81 0.41 4.55
N SER A 34 -16.42 -0.78 5.00
CA SER A 34 -16.05 -1.03 6.40
C SER A 34 -14.83 -0.20 6.80
N ILE A 35 -13.81 -0.12 5.96
CA ILE A 35 -12.62 0.72 6.20
C ILE A 35 -13.04 2.20 6.31
N MET A 36 -13.88 2.68 5.39
CA MET A 36 -14.33 4.07 5.39
C MET A 36 -15.13 4.43 6.63
N LYS A 37 -16.02 3.54 7.08
CA LYS A 37 -16.78 3.73 8.31
C LYS A 37 -15.88 3.76 9.54
N SER A 38 -14.93 2.83 9.63
CA SER A 38 -13.97 2.76 10.73
C SER A 38 -13.07 4.00 10.76
N LEU A 39 -12.62 4.47 9.61
CA LEU A 39 -11.84 5.69 9.49
C LEU A 39 -12.63 6.93 9.93
N ALA A 40 -13.86 7.08 9.45
CA ALA A 40 -14.71 8.21 9.82
C ALA A 40 -15.01 8.23 11.34
N GLN A 41 -15.31 7.08 11.93
CA GLN A 41 -15.54 6.95 13.37
C GLN A 41 -14.28 7.31 14.15
N TRP A 42 -13.12 6.77 13.76
CA TRP A 42 -11.85 7.07 14.40
C TRP A 42 -11.51 8.57 14.33
N MET A 43 -11.78 9.23 13.20
CA MET A 43 -11.53 10.66 13.04
C MET A 43 -12.42 11.51 13.97
N VAL A 44 -13.66 11.08 14.19
CA VAL A 44 -14.57 11.74 15.14
C VAL A 44 -14.08 11.56 16.58
N GLU A 45 -13.65 10.36 16.95
CA GLU A 45 -13.14 10.06 18.28
C GLU A 45 -11.82 10.80 18.60
N GLU A 46 -10.91 10.88 17.63
CA GLU A 46 -9.61 11.55 17.77
C GLU A 46 -9.71 13.08 17.67
N GLY A 47 -10.73 13.60 17.01
CA GLY A 47 -10.91 15.03 16.82
C GLY A 47 -9.81 15.70 15.99
N PRO A 48 -9.33 16.91 16.37
CA PRO A 48 -8.33 17.66 15.60
C PRO A 48 -6.98 16.95 15.46
N SER A 49 -6.61 16.03 16.37
CA SER A 49 -5.36 15.28 16.33
C SER A 49 -5.32 14.24 15.20
N SER A 50 -6.47 13.89 14.62
CA SER A 50 -6.58 12.93 13.53
C SER A 50 -5.77 13.34 12.29
N LYS A 51 -5.71 14.62 11.98
CA LYS A 51 -4.92 15.16 10.86
C LYS A 51 -3.44 14.80 10.98
N GLY A 52 -2.83 15.10 12.12
CA GLY A 52 -1.42 14.81 12.36
C GLY A 52 -1.13 13.30 12.34
N LYS A 53 -2.01 12.50 12.93
CA LYS A 53 -1.89 11.03 12.95
C LYS A 53 -2.06 10.42 11.56
N MET A 54 -2.96 10.92 10.72
CA MET A 54 -3.09 10.46 9.33
C MET A 54 -1.84 10.78 8.50
N TRP A 55 -1.28 11.98 8.65
CA TRP A 55 -0.02 12.31 7.98
C TRP A 55 1.15 11.49 8.48
N LEU A 56 1.20 11.19 9.77
CA LEU A 56 2.22 10.30 10.33
C LEU A 56 2.12 8.90 9.72
N MET A 57 0.92 8.32 9.65
CA MET A 57 0.69 7.01 9.03
C MET A 57 1.09 7.02 7.55
N TYR A 58 0.77 8.08 6.82
CA TYR A 58 1.18 8.25 5.42
C TYR A 58 2.71 8.22 5.27
N TRP A 59 3.44 9.00 6.08
CA TRP A 59 4.89 9.05 6.01
C TRP A 59 5.54 7.73 6.43
N LEU A 60 5.00 7.05 7.42
CA LEU A 60 5.46 5.71 7.82
C LEU A 60 5.26 4.69 6.71
N SER A 61 4.11 4.69 6.06
CA SER A 61 3.83 3.82 4.90
C SER A 61 4.82 4.08 3.76
N LEU A 62 5.01 5.34 3.40
CA LEU A 62 5.96 5.74 2.37
C LEU A 62 7.40 5.27 2.68
N LEU A 63 7.85 5.45 3.93
CA LEU A 63 9.19 5.00 4.35
C LEU A 63 9.34 3.49 4.28
N ILE A 64 8.34 2.73 4.74
CA ILE A 64 8.34 1.26 4.68
C ILE A 64 8.40 0.78 3.24
N GLU A 65 7.57 1.34 2.36
CA GLU A 65 7.53 0.96 0.95
C GLU A 65 8.83 1.33 0.22
N ALA A 66 9.35 2.54 0.45
CA ALA A 66 10.61 2.98 -0.15
C ALA A 66 11.78 2.10 0.29
N PHE A 67 11.85 1.77 1.58
CA PHE A 67 12.88 0.87 2.12
C PHE A 67 12.75 -0.55 1.56
N TYR A 68 11.53 -1.07 1.46
CA TYR A 68 11.24 -2.38 0.89
C TYR A 68 11.69 -2.50 -0.58
N LEU A 69 11.30 -1.52 -1.40
CA LEU A 69 11.65 -1.50 -2.83
C LEU A 69 13.16 -1.27 -3.05
N ALA A 70 13.79 -0.43 -2.22
CA ALA A 70 15.23 -0.23 -2.25
C ALA A 70 15.98 -1.52 -1.88
N MET A 71 15.57 -2.21 -0.80
CA MET A 71 16.16 -3.50 -0.45
C MET A 71 16.01 -4.53 -1.58
N ALA A 72 14.84 -4.60 -2.21
CA ALA A 72 14.61 -5.51 -3.32
C ALA A 72 15.54 -5.18 -4.50
N TRP A 73 15.70 -3.90 -4.83
CA TRP A 73 16.60 -3.45 -5.90
C TRP A 73 18.06 -3.86 -5.69
N PHE A 74 18.57 -3.70 -4.47
CA PHE A 74 19.98 -3.97 -4.18
C PHE A 74 20.29 -5.44 -3.85
N ILE A 75 19.30 -6.24 -3.47
CA ILE A 75 19.52 -7.62 -3.04
C ILE A 75 19.23 -8.62 -4.17
N ILE A 76 18.26 -8.31 -5.02
CA ILE A 76 17.86 -9.21 -6.10
C ILE A 76 18.61 -8.85 -7.38
N ASP A 77 19.50 -9.75 -7.81
CA ASP A 77 20.21 -9.63 -9.09
C ASP A 77 19.48 -10.40 -10.19
N ASN A 78 18.29 -9.89 -10.55
CA ASN A 78 17.45 -10.48 -11.59
C ASN A 78 16.85 -9.36 -12.47
N PRO A 79 17.17 -9.33 -13.79
CA PRO A 79 16.70 -8.29 -14.70
C PRO A 79 15.16 -8.16 -14.72
N PHE A 80 14.45 -9.27 -14.72
CA PHE A 80 12.98 -9.26 -14.70
C PHE A 80 12.45 -8.56 -13.43
N MET A 81 13.01 -8.90 -12.27
CA MET A 81 12.62 -8.27 -11.00
C MET A 81 12.98 -6.78 -10.96
N HIS A 82 14.11 -6.36 -11.57
CA HIS A 82 14.46 -4.95 -11.69
C HIS A 82 13.42 -4.18 -12.50
N TYR A 83 13.05 -4.67 -13.69
CA TYR A 83 11.99 -4.03 -14.49
C TYR A 83 10.65 -3.98 -13.75
N PHE A 84 10.29 -5.07 -13.08
CA PHE A 84 9.07 -5.10 -12.29
C PHE A 84 9.12 -4.13 -11.10
N THR A 85 10.26 -4.02 -10.42
CA THR A 85 10.47 -3.04 -9.34
C THR A 85 10.28 -1.60 -9.85
N ILE A 86 10.80 -1.26 -11.02
CA ILE A 86 10.59 0.07 -11.64
C ILE A 86 9.10 0.31 -11.88
N ALA A 87 8.38 -0.66 -12.42
CA ALA A 87 6.93 -0.54 -12.65
C ALA A 87 6.15 -0.34 -11.35
N VAL A 88 6.52 -1.07 -10.29
CA VAL A 88 5.93 -0.92 -8.95
C VAL A 88 6.23 0.47 -8.38
N ILE A 89 7.47 0.93 -8.45
CA ILE A 89 7.85 2.29 -8.01
C ILE A 89 7.01 3.36 -8.72
N ALA A 90 6.83 3.24 -10.03
CA ALA A 90 6.05 4.20 -10.80
C ALA A 90 4.57 4.22 -10.35
N LEU A 91 3.96 3.04 -10.19
CA LEU A 91 2.57 2.91 -9.75
C LEU A 91 2.38 3.42 -8.31
N GLU A 92 3.24 3.00 -7.38
CA GLU A 92 3.15 3.42 -5.97
C GLU A 92 3.46 4.91 -5.80
N SER A 93 4.39 5.47 -6.56
CA SER A 93 4.62 6.92 -6.58
C SER A 93 3.36 7.68 -6.99
N TYR A 94 2.67 7.24 -8.04
CA TYR A 94 1.41 7.84 -8.46
C TYR A 94 0.32 7.67 -7.39
N HIS A 95 0.19 6.49 -6.81
CA HIS A 95 -0.75 6.19 -5.74
C HIS A 95 -0.53 7.10 -4.52
N LEU A 96 0.70 7.20 -4.03
CA LEU A 96 1.05 8.02 -2.87
C LEU A 96 0.87 9.52 -3.13
N LEU A 97 1.20 10.01 -4.32
CA LEU A 97 0.95 11.40 -4.70
C LEU A 97 -0.55 11.72 -4.74
N TRP A 98 -1.34 10.81 -5.29
CA TRP A 98 -2.81 10.93 -5.27
C TRP A 98 -3.34 10.98 -3.85
N LEU A 99 -2.87 10.09 -2.98
CA LEU A 99 -3.30 10.01 -1.59
C LEU A 99 -2.95 11.29 -0.82
N ALA A 100 -1.73 11.82 -0.99
CA ALA A 100 -1.30 13.08 -0.40
C ALA A 100 -2.16 14.26 -0.85
N TRP A 101 -2.48 14.31 -2.15
CA TRP A 101 -3.36 15.34 -2.70
C TRP A 101 -4.78 15.22 -2.15
N SER A 102 -5.31 14.00 -2.02
CA SER A 102 -6.63 13.72 -1.44
C SER A 102 -6.69 14.14 0.03
N PHE A 103 -5.66 13.87 0.82
CA PHE A 103 -5.56 14.30 2.22
C PHE A 103 -5.58 15.82 2.34
N ARG A 104 -4.79 16.52 1.50
CA ARG A 104 -4.78 17.98 1.47
C ARG A 104 -6.16 18.56 1.17
N ARG A 105 -6.86 18.01 0.20
CA ARG A 105 -8.20 18.46 -0.16
C ARG A 105 -9.22 18.21 0.97
N PHE A 106 -9.15 17.04 1.57
CA PHE A 106 -10.04 16.68 2.67
C PHE A 106 -9.82 17.59 3.89
N PHE A 107 -8.60 17.78 4.34
CA PHE A 107 -8.29 18.64 5.48
C PHE A 107 -8.47 20.15 5.19
N ALA A 108 -8.54 20.55 3.95
CA ALA A 108 -8.94 21.90 3.55
C ALA A 108 -10.48 22.09 3.47
N GLY A 109 -11.26 21.07 3.81
CA GLY A 109 -12.73 21.10 3.74
C GLY A 109 -13.31 21.06 2.33
N ARG A 110 -12.50 20.69 1.32
CA ARG A 110 -12.89 20.71 -0.10
C ARG A 110 -13.46 19.39 -0.63
N SER A 111 -13.33 18.31 0.13
CA SER A 111 -13.85 17.00 -0.25
C SER A 111 -14.36 16.21 0.95
N PRO A 112 -15.39 15.34 0.78
CA PRO A 112 -15.88 14.47 1.85
C PRO A 112 -14.91 13.32 2.13
N VAL A 113 -15.07 12.68 3.31
CA VAL A 113 -14.32 11.47 3.70
C VAL A 113 -14.40 10.37 2.64
N SER A 114 -15.55 10.21 2.00
CA SER A 114 -15.77 9.20 0.96
C SER A 114 -14.86 9.32 -0.28
N ARG A 115 -14.24 10.48 -0.47
CA ARG A 115 -13.34 10.76 -1.60
C ARG A 115 -11.85 10.78 -1.22
N ILE A 116 -11.49 10.42 0.01
CA ILE A 116 -10.08 10.32 0.43
C ILE A 116 -9.38 9.23 -0.36
N PHE A 117 -10.01 8.07 -0.53
CA PHE A 117 -9.45 6.95 -1.27
C PHE A 117 -10.05 6.85 -2.68
N ASN A 118 -9.20 6.65 -3.66
CA ASN A 118 -9.59 6.17 -4.98
C ASN A 118 -9.52 4.64 -4.98
N TRP A 119 -10.64 3.98 -4.73
CA TRP A 119 -10.69 2.52 -4.57
C TRP A 119 -10.19 1.75 -5.78
N ARG A 120 -10.31 2.30 -6.98
CA ARG A 120 -9.74 1.69 -8.18
C ARG A 120 -8.22 1.65 -8.10
N LEU A 121 -7.62 2.76 -7.68
CA LEU A 121 -6.18 2.87 -7.52
C LEU A 121 -5.68 2.05 -6.33
N GLU A 122 -6.41 2.03 -5.21
CA GLU A 122 -6.11 1.19 -4.04
C GLU A 122 -6.11 -0.30 -4.40
N ARG A 123 -7.08 -0.77 -5.20
CA ARG A 123 -7.12 -2.15 -5.68
C ARG A 123 -5.93 -2.47 -6.57
N MET A 124 -5.58 -1.57 -7.50
CA MET A 124 -4.42 -1.76 -8.38
C MET A 124 -3.13 -1.84 -7.59
N SER A 125 -2.91 -0.94 -6.64
CA SER A 125 -1.76 -0.96 -5.73
C SER A 125 -1.72 -2.26 -4.93
N ALA A 126 -2.82 -2.64 -4.29
CA ALA A 126 -2.90 -3.87 -3.50
C ALA A 126 -2.59 -5.13 -4.31
N LEU A 127 -3.14 -5.25 -5.53
CA LEU A 127 -2.86 -6.37 -6.44
C LEU A 127 -1.39 -6.39 -6.88
N THR A 128 -0.84 -5.23 -7.18
CA THR A 128 0.56 -5.09 -7.61
C THR A 128 1.53 -5.46 -6.49
N LEU A 129 1.32 -4.91 -5.29
CA LEU A 129 2.17 -5.22 -4.13
C LEU A 129 2.02 -6.68 -3.67
N PHE A 130 0.82 -7.24 -3.75
CA PHE A 130 0.61 -8.67 -3.49
C PHE A 130 1.41 -9.53 -4.46
N SER A 131 1.28 -9.28 -5.77
CA SER A 131 1.96 -10.06 -6.81
C SER A 131 3.48 -9.88 -6.74
N TYR A 132 3.93 -8.65 -6.50
CA TYR A 132 5.35 -8.34 -6.33
C TYR A 132 5.96 -9.05 -5.12
N SER A 133 5.29 -9.00 -3.97
CA SER A 133 5.75 -9.66 -2.75
C SER A 133 5.77 -11.18 -2.91
N LEU A 134 4.79 -11.78 -3.57
CA LEU A 134 4.78 -13.20 -3.88
C LEU A 134 5.97 -13.60 -4.76
N LEU A 135 6.18 -12.88 -5.88
CA LEU A 135 7.30 -13.13 -6.78
C LEU A 135 8.66 -12.95 -6.10
N LEU A 136 8.76 -11.97 -5.21
CA LEU A 136 9.99 -11.72 -4.46
C LEU A 136 10.29 -12.86 -3.48
N VAL A 137 9.28 -13.35 -2.75
CA VAL A 137 9.43 -14.54 -1.87
C VAL A 137 9.85 -15.75 -2.68
N LEU A 138 9.22 -16.01 -3.82
CA LEU A 138 9.59 -17.12 -4.70
C LEU A 138 11.01 -16.96 -5.25
N THR A 139 11.41 -15.76 -5.66
CA THR A 139 12.77 -15.48 -6.14
C THR A 139 13.81 -15.75 -5.06
N LEU A 140 13.55 -15.30 -3.84
CA LEU A 140 14.45 -15.55 -2.70
C LEU A 140 14.52 -17.03 -2.30
N ALA A 141 13.43 -17.79 -2.48
CA ALA A 141 13.38 -19.19 -2.11
C ALA A 141 14.05 -20.11 -3.15
N PHE A 142 13.90 -19.82 -4.44
CA PHE A 142 14.27 -20.75 -5.53
C PHE A 142 15.40 -20.28 -6.43
N PHE A 143 15.70 -18.99 -6.49
CA PHE A 143 16.66 -18.40 -7.44
C PHE A 143 17.77 -17.58 -6.77
N ARG A 144 18.09 -17.96 -5.56
CA ARG A 144 19.15 -17.32 -4.79
C ARG A 144 20.52 -17.91 -5.07
#